data_b3b9463b5dc390f5b63ddd1b53fd1a8c
#
_entry.id   b3b9463b5dc390f5b63ddd1b53fd1a8c
#
_cell.length_a   1.000
_cell.length_b   1.000
_cell.length_c   1.000
_cell.angle_alpha   90.00
_cell.angle_beta   90.00
_cell.angle_gamma   90.00
#
_symmetry.space_group_name_H-M   'P 1'
#
loop_
_entity.id
_entity.type
_entity.pdbx_description
1 polymer ?
#
loop_
_entity_poly.entity_id
_entity_poly.type
_entity_poly.pdbx_seq_one_letter_code
_entity_poly.pdbx_strand_id
1 'polypeptide(L)'
;MKINLKKLFVIAVIGTGLFISQPAQAFYYDMSDSFNYTNNVINSTRNYLLGSEVISHIKKGDSSSKKKSNSKKTTTKTTGSSATSTTAPKTTKANITFKSDGNTRGLDYFVNNYPSKQRGEARTYLKKIQDSFPQVARSVGIPTNDLSSGMVAILAGAYMAYNNVSLNDSYMKPMAKQFKEALESVTEFDKMSDSDKKYIYDQMVIIGMTLAVNQSQNQQNPNAKVTAQLRRAGKEVLEGVLKVDASKVKITSSGLIY
;
A
#
# COMPACT_ATOMS: atom_id res chain seq x y z
N MET A 1 14.61 -11.07 18.65
CA MET A 1 14.62 -9.64 18.98
C MET A 1 13.50 -8.96 18.20
N LYS A 2 12.42 -8.54 18.85
CA LYS A 2 11.27 -7.85 18.18
C LYS A 2 11.71 -6.42 17.90
N ILE A 3 12.06 -6.13 16.66
CA ILE A 3 12.34 -4.77 16.20
C ILE A 3 10.98 -4.08 16.04
N ASN A 4 10.78 -3.00 16.80
CA ASN A 4 9.53 -2.25 16.77
C ASN A 4 9.55 -1.29 15.57
N LEU A 5 8.52 -1.27 14.73
CA LEU A 5 8.39 -0.39 13.56
C LEU A 5 8.68 1.07 13.91
N LYS A 6 8.32 1.52 15.13
CA LYS A 6 8.74 2.82 15.66
C LYS A 6 10.24 3.02 15.63
N LYS A 7 11.04 1.97 15.96
CA LYS A 7 12.51 2.06 15.93
C LYS A 7 13.05 1.98 14.51
N LEU A 8 12.40 1.24 13.62
CA LEU A 8 12.87 1.06 12.25
C LEU A 8 12.58 2.29 11.38
N PHE A 9 11.40 2.88 11.48
CA PHE A 9 11.09 4.17 10.84
C PHE A 9 12.01 5.27 11.38
N VAL A 10 12.23 5.31 12.70
CA VAL A 10 13.15 6.26 13.33
C VAL A 10 14.59 5.96 12.91
N ILE A 11 15.04 4.70 12.87
CA ILE A 11 16.40 4.33 12.47
C ILE A 11 16.63 4.58 10.96
N ALA A 12 15.69 4.27 10.09
CA ALA A 12 15.81 4.54 8.64
C ALA A 12 15.88 6.05 8.36
N VAL A 13 15.18 6.87 9.13
CA VAL A 13 15.19 8.34 9.02
C VAL A 13 16.36 8.96 9.78
N ILE A 14 16.69 8.47 11.00
CA ILE A 14 17.81 8.99 11.83
C ILE A 14 19.16 8.51 11.30
N GLY A 15 19.28 7.24 10.90
CA GLY A 15 20.53 6.67 10.39
C GLY A 15 21.04 7.28 9.09
N THR A 16 20.21 8.06 8.39
CA THR A 16 20.56 8.75 7.14
C THR A 16 20.92 10.24 7.31
N GLY A 17 21.05 10.72 8.56
CA GLY A 17 21.47 12.12 8.81
C GLY A 17 20.45 13.17 8.39
N LEU A 18 19.15 12.84 8.37
CA LEU A 18 18.06 13.77 8.03
C LEU A 18 17.71 14.77 9.13
N PHE A 19 18.37 14.71 10.27
CA PHE A 19 18.22 15.69 11.34
C PHE A 19 19.29 16.79 11.26
N ILE A 20 19.20 17.60 10.22
CA ILE A 20 19.83 18.92 10.27
C ILE A 20 18.68 19.92 10.44
N SER A 21 18.62 20.48 11.62
CA SER A 21 18.03 21.77 12.00
C SER A 21 17.29 22.48 10.88
N GLN A 22 15.95 22.39 10.90
CA GLN A 22 15.01 23.06 9.99
C GLN A 22 15.08 22.57 8.52
N PRO A 23 14.07 22.18 7.89
CA PRO A 23 12.71 22.70 7.82
C PRO A 23 11.60 21.63 7.70
N ALA A 24 11.54 20.62 8.54
CA ALA A 24 10.45 19.65 8.50
C ALA A 24 9.07 20.35 8.56
N GLN A 25 8.99 21.51 9.22
CA GLN A 25 7.78 22.32 9.24
C GLN A 25 7.49 23.02 7.92
N ALA A 26 8.48 23.50 7.19
CA ALA A 26 8.27 24.16 5.89
C ALA A 26 7.83 23.14 4.84
N PHE A 27 8.45 21.96 4.80
CA PHE A 27 8.04 20.85 3.93
C PHE A 27 6.66 20.32 4.29
N TYR A 28 6.33 20.32 5.58
CA TYR A 28 5.05 19.88 6.11
C TYR A 28 3.90 20.85 5.74
N TYR A 29 4.14 22.14 5.76
CA TYR A 29 3.15 23.16 5.38
C TYR A 29 2.82 23.12 3.88
N ASP A 30 3.77 22.80 3.05
CA ASP A 30 3.59 22.76 1.59
C ASP A 30 2.95 21.45 1.11
N MET A 31 3.02 20.39 1.94
CA MET A 31 2.32 19.14 1.64
C MET A 31 0.80 19.27 1.67
N SER A 32 0.23 20.29 2.33
CA SER A 32 -1.23 20.51 2.30
C SER A 32 -1.74 20.82 0.90
N ASP A 33 -0.96 21.54 0.10
CA ASP A 33 -1.25 21.75 -1.32
C ASP A 33 -0.90 20.50 -2.15
N SER A 34 0.12 19.74 -1.76
CA SER A 34 0.47 18.46 -2.39
C SER A 34 -0.61 17.38 -2.22
N PHE A 35 -1.46 17.45 -1.21
CA PHE A 35 -2.59 16.53 -1.06
C PHE A 35 -3.67 16.71 -2.14
N ASN A 36 -3.80 17.88 -2.74
CA ASN A 36 -4.64 18.04 -3.93
C ASN A 36 -4.13 17.18 -5.10
N TYR A 37 -2.83 16.91 -5.17
CA TYR A 37 -2.23 16.00 -6.14
C TYR A 37 -2.36 14.53 -5.76
N THR A 38 -2.53 14.22 -4.47
CA THR A 38 -2.83 12.88 -3.99
C THR A 38 -4.11 12.36 -4.61
N ASN A 39 -5.13 13.20 -4.83
CA ASN A 39 -6.35 12.82 -5.54
C ASN A 39 -6.09 12.36 -6.97
N ASN A 40 -5.15 12.96 -7.70
CA ASN A 40 -4.77 12.52 -9.04
C ASN A 40 -4.01 11.18 -9.00
N VAL A 41 -3.13 10.98 -8.00
CA VAL A 41 -2.44 9.71 -7.80
C VAL A 41 -3.43 8.64 -7.32
N ILE A 42 -4.31 8.95 -6.38
CA ILE A 42 -5.37 8.05 -5.94
C ILE A 42 -6.25 7.67 -7.13
N ASN A 43 -6.61 8.61 -7.99
CA ASN A 43 -7.40 8.34 -9.18
C ASN A 43 -6.63 7.54 -10.23
N SER A 44 -5.36 7.80 -10.47
CA SER A 44 -4.54 7.00 -11.38
C SER A 44 -4.23 5.63 -10.80
N THR A 45 -3.85 5.53 -9.53
CA THR A 45 -3.71 4.25 -8.81
C THR A 45 -5.01 3.46 -8.85
N ARG A 46 -6.13 4.13 -8.63
CA ARG A 46 -7.46 3.54 -8.70
C ARG A 46 -7.84 3.07 -10.10
N ASN A 47 -7.59 3.88 -11.13
CA ASN A 47 -7.93 3.52 -12.50
C ASN A 47 -7.12 2.32 -13.00
N TYR A 48 -5.89 2.16 -12.51
CA TYR A 48 -5.00 1.05 -12.87
C TYR A 48 -5.11 -0.15 -11.93
N LEU A 49 -5.24 0.06 -10.60
CA LEU A 49 -5.15 -1.00 -9.60
C LEU A 49 -6.50 -1.46 -9.03
N LEU A 50 -7.51 -0.60 -9.09
CA LEU A 50 -8.70 -0.78 -8.26
C LEU A 50 -9.98 -0.64 -9.06
N GLY A 51 -10.03 -1.19 -10.26
CA GLY A 51 -11.31 -1.53 -10.86
C GLY A 51 -12.18 -2.22 -9.80
N SER A 52 -13.49 -2.08 -9.89
CA SER A 52 -14.47 -2.63 -8.92
C SER A 52 -14.20 -4.09 -8.53
N GLU A 53 -13.45 -4.82 -9.34
CA GLU A 53 -13.08 -6.22 -9.15
C GLU A 53 -12.05 -6.43 -8.04
N VAL A 54 -10.93 -5.66 -7.99
CA VAL A 54 -9.91 -5.82 -6.93
C VAL A 54 -10.51 -5.56 -5.54
N ILE A 55 -11.32 -4.50 -5.41
CA ILE A 55 -12.00 -4.18 -4.14
C ILE A 55 -12.97 -5.30 -3.74
N SER A 56 -13.70 -5.88 -4.72
CA SER A 56 -14.62 -7.00 -4.45
C SER A 56 -13.88 -8.25 -4.00
N HIS A 57 -12.68 -8.51 -4.52
CA HIS A 57 -11.83 -9.64 -4.12
C HIS A 57 -11.23 -9.45 -2.73
N ILE A 58 -10.84 -8.23 -2.36
CA ILE A 58 -10.37 -7.93 -0.99
C ILE A 58 -11.48 -8.23 0.03
N LYS A 59 -12.74 -7.87 -0.29
CA LYS A 59 -13.90 -8.17 0.56
C LYS A 59 -14.21 -9.66 0.70
N LYS A 60 -13.97 -10.47 -0.35
CA LYS A 60 -14.28 -11.91 -0.36
C LYS A 60 -13.26 -12.77 0.40
N GLY A 61 -12.07 -12.27 0.67
CA GLY A 61 -10.98 -13.03 1.31
C GLY A 61 -11.28 -13.53 2.72
N ASP A 62 -12.33 -13.01 3.39
CA ASP A 62 -12.66 -13.36 4.78
C ASP A 62 -13.73 -14.46 4.94
N SER A 63 -14.30 -14.98 3.83
CA SER A 63 -15.43 -15.95 3.91
C SER A 63 -15.07 -17.40 3.61
N SER A 64 -13.81 -17.75 3.27
CA SER A 64 -13.47 -19.09 2.77
C SER A 64 -12.84 -20.05 3.78
N SER A 65 -12.70 -19.67 5.05
CA SER A 65 -12.06 -20.54 6.06
C SER A 65 -12.99 -21.09 7.12
N LYS A 66 -14.20 -21.59 6.76
CA LYS A 66 -14.94 -22.55 7.59
C LYS A 66 -16.13 -23.17 6.83
N LYS A 67 -15.86 -24.25 6.09
CA LYS A 67 -16.85 -25.30 5.86
C LYS A 67 -16.15 -26.65 5.76
N LYS A 68 -15.91 -27.28 6.92
CA LYS A 68 -15.83 -28.74 6.99
C LYS A 68 -17.26 -29.26 6.84
N SER A 69 -17.63 -29.68 5.66
CA SER A 69 -18.82 -30.43 5.42
C SER A 69 -18.53 -31.90 5.67
N ASN A 70 -19.08 -32.43 6.77
CA ASN A 70 -19.28 -33.86 6.95
C ASN A 70 -20.32 -34.32 5.92
N SER A 71 -19.95 -35.03 4.89
CA SER A 71 -20.88 -35.74 4.02
C SER A 71 -20.84 -37.24 4.28
N LYS A 72 -21.94 -37.73 4.77
CA LYS A 72 -22.30 -39.10 5.04
C LYS A 72 -22.38 -39.90 3.71
N LYS A 73 -21.67 -41.01 3.69
CA LYS A 73 -21.61 -41.98 2.60
C LYS A 73 -22.98 -42.61 2.37
N THR A 74 -23.54 -42.48 1.19
CA THR A 74 -24.62 -43.35 0.71
C THR A 74 -24.22 -43.89 -0.67
N THR A 75 -24.12 -45.22 -0.71
CA THR A 75 -23.76 -46.00 -1.90
C THR A 75 -24.99 -46.19 -2.76
N THR A 76 -24.96 -45.77 -4.02
CA THR A 76 -25.85 -46.34 -5.05
C THR A 76 -25.08 -46.49 -6.35
N LYS A 77 -25.08 -47.67 -6.87
CA LYS A 77 -24.43 -48.21 -8.07
C LYS A 77 -25.36 -47.98 -9.25
N THR A 78 -24.94 -47.27 -10.30
CA THR A 78 -25.50 -47.49 -11.66
C THR A 78 -24.54 -47.01 -12.75
N THR A 79 -24.35 -47.81 -13.68
CA THR A 79 -23.68 -47.97 -14.94
C THR A 79 -23.54 -46.76 -15.86
N GLY A 80 -22.32 -46.53 -16.33
CA GLY A 80 -21.93 -46.15 -17.71
C GLY A 80 -22.44 -44.83 -18.31
N SER A 81 -21.53 -43.88 -18.48
CA SER A 81 -21.43 -43.08 -19.71
C SER A 81 -20.17 -42.24 -19.75
N SER A 82 -19.57 -42.11 -20.91
CA SER A 82 -18.36 -41.39 -21.28
C SER A 82 -18.19 -40.05 -20.53
N ALA A 83 -17.13 -39.95 -19.72
CA ALA A 83 -16.73 -38.69 -19.13
C ALA A 83 -15.87 -37.91 -20.12
N THR A 84 -16.46 -36.91 -20.78
CA THR A 84 -15.72 -35.82 -21.37
C THR A 84 -15.10 -35.04 -20.21
N SER A 85 -13.79 -35.16 -20.05
CA SER A 85 -13.04 -34.39 -19.04
C SER A 85 -13.04 -32.92 -19.46
N THR A 86 -13.98 -32.17 -18.95
CA THR A 86 -13.94 -30.71 -18.98
C THR A 86 -12.87 -30.25 -18.00
N THR A 87 -11.66 -30.05 -18.52
CA THR A 87 -10.57 -29.39 -17.80
C THR A 87 -11.08 -27.99 -17.40
N ALA A 88 -11.29 -27.77 -16.11
CA ALA A 88 -11.61 -26.43 -15.61
C ALA A 88 -10.52 -25.47 -16.07
N PRO A 89 -10.87 -24.26 -16.57
CA PRO A 89 -9.88 -23.30 -17.01
C PRO A 89 -8.96 -22.97 -15.84
N LYS A 90 -7.67 -23.24 -16.02
CA LYS A 90 -6.60 -22.90 -15.08
C LYS A 90 -6.57 -21.36 -15.07
N THR A 91 -7.17 -20.72 -14.07
CA THR A 91 -7.07 -19.27 -13.86
C THR A 91 -5.59 -18.95 -13.67
N THR A 92 -4.95 -18.44 -14.71
CA THR A 92 -3.57 -17.96 -14.65
C THR A 92 -3.58 -16.71 -13.77
N LYS A 93 -2.79 -16.74 -12.69
CA LYS A 93 -2.60 -15.58 -11.81
C LYS A 93 -1.80 -14.53 -12.53
N ALA A 94 -2.27 -13.28 -12.47
CA ALA A 94 -1.57 -12.16 -13.08
C ALA A 94 -0.21 -11.88 -12.42
N ASN A 95 0.77 -11.50 -13.23
CA ASN A 95 2.09 -11.09 -12.73
C ASN A 95 2.03 -9.65 -12.21
N ILE A 96 2.11 -9.47 -10.91
CA ILE A 96 2.11 -8.17 -10.21
C ILE A 96 3.50 -7.71 -9.78
N THR A 97 4.54 -8.50 -10.08
CA THR A 97 5.93 -8.10 -9.83
C THR A 97 6.50 -7.33 -11.02
N PHE A 98 7.57 -6.60 -10.79
CA PHE A 98 8.28 -5.85 -11.83
C PHE A 98 9.78 -5.89 -11.59
N LYS A 99 10.54 -5.74 -12.68
CA LYS A 99 11.98 -5.46 -12.65
C LYS A 99 12.18 -3.96 -12.68
N SER A 100 12.99 -3.45 -11.76
CA SER A 100 13.33 -2.01 -11.79
C SER A 100 14.23 -1.71 -12.97
N ASP A 101 13.82 -0.76 -13.78
CA ASP A 101 14.58 -0.18 -14.91
C ASP A 101 15.34 1.09 -14.54
N GLY A 102 15.32 1.46 -13.25
CA GLY A 102 15.97 2.69 -12.75
C GLY A 102 15.23 3.97 -13.09
N ASN A 103 14.06 3.94 -13.78
CA ASN A 103 13.32 5.15 -14.07
C ASN A 103 12.79 5.83 -12.80
N THR A 104 12.64 7.15 -12.85
CA THR A 104 12.19 8.00 -11.74
C THR A 104 10.80 8.60 -11.97
N ARG A 105 10.03 8.09 -12.94
CA ARG A 105 8.72 8.65 -13.35
C ARG A 105 7.78 8.89 -12.15
N GLY A 106 7.70 7.95 -11.22
CA GLY A 106 6.86 8.07 -10.02
C GLY A 106 7.32 9.20 -9.08
N LEU A 107 8.63 9.33 -8.88
CA LEU A 107 9.22 10.43 -8.13
C LEU A 107 9.04 11.77 -8.83
N ASP A 108 9.32 11.82 -10.13
CA ASP A 108 9.21 13.01 -10.96
C ASP A 108 7.80 13.57 -10.98
N TYR A 109 6.79 12.69 -10.96
CA TYR A 109 5.40 13.10 -10.85
C TYR A 109 5.16 13.99 -9.63
N PHE A 110 5.64 13.60 -8.45
CA PHE A 110 5.48 14.42 -7.24
C PHE A 110 6.35 15.68 -7.29
N VAL A 111 7.61 15.55 -7.66
CA VAL A 111 8.55 16.68 -7.71
C VAL A 111 8.06 17.80 -8.62
N ASN A 112 7.47 17.46 -9.77
CA ASN A 112 6.96 18.44 -10.73
C ASN A 112 5.77 19.24 -10.21
N ASN A 113 5.08 18.75 -9.19
CA ASN A 113 3.97 19.45 -8.52
C ASN A 113 4.44 20.52 -7.53
N TYR A 114 5.73 20.53 -7.17
CA TYR A 114 6.28 21.58 -6.32
C TYR A 114 6.67 22.83 -7.13
N PRO A 115 6.62 24.02 -6.52
CA PRO A 115 7.17 25.23 -7.11
C PRO A 115 8.62 25.03 -7.54
N SER A 116 9.01 25.59 -8.67
CA SER A 116 10.34 25.34 -9.28
C SER A 116 11.50 25.50 -8.31
N LYS A 117 11.43 26.50 -7.42
CA LYS A 117 12.46 26.79 -6.41
C LYS A 117 12.60 25.69 -5.34
N GLN A 118 11.54 24.90 -5.12
CA GLN A 118 11.49 23.86 -4.08
C GLN A 118 11.73 22.46 -4.64
N ARG A 119 11.73 22.28 -5.99
CA ARG A 119 11.82 20.95 -6.62
C ARG A 119 13.09 20.18 -6.24
N GLY A 120 14.22 20.86 -6.09
CA GLY A 120 15.48 20.21 -5.70
C GLY A 120 15.41 19.61 -4.29
N GLU A 121 14.86 20.35 -3.35
CA GLU A 121 14.67 19.92 -1.98
C GLU A 121 13.60 18.81 -1.89
N ALA A 122 12.47 19.01 -2.58
CA ALA A 122 11.41 18.01 -2.67
C ALA A 122 11.93 16.68 -3.22
N ARG A 123 12.73 16.72 -4.30
CA ARG A 123 13.34 15.52 -4.88
C ARG A 123 14.23 14.81 -3.87
N THR A 124 15.08 15.54 -3.17
CA THR A 124 15.98 14.97 -2.17
C THR A 124 15.21 14.29 -1.05
N TYR A 125 14.17 14.94 -0.54
CA TYR A 125 13.32 14.41 0.53
C TYR A 125 12.54 13.18 0.08
N LEU A 126 11.78 13.29 -1.02
CA LEU A 126 10.93 12.20 -1.50
C LEU A 126 11.74 10.98 -1.96
N LYS A 127 12.92 11.23 -2.57
CA LYS A 127 13.82 10.14 -2.93
C LYS A 127 14.33 9.38 -1.72
N LYS A 128 14.72 10.05 -0.65
CA LYS A 128 15.16 9.39 0.60
C LYS A 128 14.03 8.55 1.20
N ILE A 129 12.80 9.07 1.18
CA ILE A 129 11.62 8.31 1.62
C ILE A 129 11.45 7.05 0.77
N GLN A 130 11.48 7.19 -0.55
CA GLN A 130 11.35 6.07 -1.48
C GLN A 130 12.47 5.04 -1.29
N ASP A 131 13.71 5.48 -1.20
CA ASP A 131 14.90 4.63 -1.04
C ASP A 131 14.91 3.87 0.30
N SER A 132 14.21 4.37 1.33
CA SER A 132 14.10 3.70 2.63
C SER A 132 13.12 2.52 2.62
N PHE A 133 12.14 2.52 1.71
CA PHE A 133 11.08 1.52 1.71
C PHE A 133 11.57 0.07 1.54
N PRO A 134 12.54 -0.25 0.66
CA PRO A 134 13.05 -1.61 0.54
C PRO A 134 13.61 -2.19 1.84
N GLN A 135 14.21 -1.36 2.69
CA GLN A 135 14.68 -1.80 4.02
C GLN A 135 13.49 -2.07 4.95
N VAL A 136 12.50 -1.17 4.95
CA VAL A 136 11.26 -1.36 5.73
C VAL A 136 10.53 -2.62 5.27
N ALA A 137 10.34 -2.82 3.97
CA ALA A 137 9.67 -3.99 3.41
C ALA A 137 10.34 -5.29 3.84
N ARG A 138 11.68 -5.37 3.72
CA ARG A 138 12.44 -6.55 4.19
C ARG A 138 12.29 -6.80 5.67
N SER A 139 12.30 -5.76 6.50
CA SER A 139 12.19 -5.91 7.96
C SER A 139 10.85 -6.44 8.43
N VAL A 140 9.77 -6.08 7.72
CA VAL A 140 8.42 -6.60 8.00
C VAL A 140 8.10 -7.85 7.16
N GLY A 141 9.05 -8.28 6.32
CA GLY A 141 9.01 -9.54 5.55
C GLY A 141 8.01 -9.53 4.41
N ILE A 142 7.88 -8.39 3.68
CA ILE A 142 7.13 -8.27 2.44
C ILE A 142 8.07 -8.04 1.24
N PRO A 143 7.65 -8.32 0.00
CA PRO A 143 8.47 -8.10 -1.20
C PRO A 143 8.84 -6.62 -1.40
N THR A 144 9.89 -6.36 -2.19
CA THR A 144 10.36 -4.97 -2.47
C THR A 144 10.04 -4.47 -3.87
N ASN A 145 9.51 -5.33 -4.74
CA ASN A 145 9.23 -5.04 -6.15
C ASN A 145 7.91 -5.71 -6.60
N ASP A 146 6.88 -5.54 -5.80
CA ASP A 146 5.58 -6.17 -5.94
C ASP A 146 4.49 -5.15 -5.62
N LEU A 147 3.47 -5.05 -6.47
CA LEU A 147 2.39 -4.07 -6.30
C LEU A 147 1.63 -4.25 -4.99
N SER A 148 1.57 -5.48 -4.45
CA SER A 148 0.93 -5.72 -3.15
C SER A 148 1.65 -5.00 -2.01
N SER A 149 2.97 -4.89 -2.07
CA SER A 149 3.75 -4.14 -1.08
C SER A 149 3.57 -2.63 -1.21
N GLY A 150 3.38 -2.12 -2.42
CA GLY A 150 2.95 -0.74 -2.64
C GLY A 150 1.59 -0.44 -1.99
N MET A 151 0.64 -1.38 -2.14
CA MET A 151 -0.69 -1.29 -1.48
C MET A 151 -0.56 -1.31 0.05
N VAL A 152 0.32 -2.15 0.60
CA VAL A 152 0.61 -2.12 2.05
C VAL A 152 1.16 -0.77 2.46
N ALA A 153 2.12 -0.21 1.72
CA ALA A 153 2.72 1.08 2.05
C ALA A 153 1.67 2.19 2.11
N ILE A 154 0.86 2.35 1.06
CA ILE A 154 -0.12 3.44 0.97
C ILE A 154 -1.23 3.30 2.02
N LEU A 155 -1.79 2.10 2.22
CA LEU A 155 -2.91 1.91 3.14
C LEU A 155 -2.48 1.87 4.61
N ALA A 156 -1.32 1.27 4.93
CA ALA A 156 -0.78 1.32 6.28
C ALA A 156 -0.40 2.75 6.69
N GLY A 157 0.29 3.49 5.81
CA GLY A 157 0.64 4.89 6.05
C GLY A 157 -0.59 5.78 6.24
N ALA A 158 -1.60 5.63 5.38
CA ALA A 158 -2.86 6.35 5.47
C ALA A 158 -3.63 6.03 6.76
N TYR A 159 -3.70 4.75 7.13
CA TYR A 159 -4.35 4.32 8.38
C TYR A 159 -3.66 4.89 9.62
N MET A 160 -2.32 4.84 9.65
CA MET A 160 -1.53 5.42 10.75
C MET A 160 -1.78 6.92 10.88
N ALA A 161 -1.79 7.65 9.76
CA ALA A 161 -2.04 9.09 9.73
C ALA A 161 -3.46 9.44 10.18
N TYR A 162 -4.48 8.73 9.66
CA TYR A 162 -5.88 8.96 9.99
C TYR A 162 -6.19 8.73 11.46
N ASN A 163 -5.76 7.58 11.99
CA ASN A 163 -6.04 7.19 13.37
C ASN A 163 -5.03 7.76 14.38
N ASN A 164 -3.94 8.37 13.92
CA ASN A 164 -2.80 8.83 14.73
C ASN A 164 -2.20 7.71 15.60
N VAL A 165 -2.00 6.54 15.01
CA VAL A 165 -1.49 5.32 15.69
C VAL A 165 -0.25 4.78 15.00
N SER A 166 0.49 3.93 15.68
CA SER A 166 1.51 3.06 15.08
C SER A 166 0.94 1.67 14.90
N LEU A 167 1.24 1.02 13.77
CA LEU A 167 0.84 -0.35 13.49
C LEU A 167 1.87 -1.36 14.01
N ASN A 168 1.40 -2.59 14.23
CA ASN A 168 2.27 -3.71 14.53
C ASN A 168 2.85 -4.27 13.22
N ASP A 169 4.17 -4.49 13.20
CA ASP A 169 4.90 -5.03 12.05
C ASP A 169 4.34 -6.36 11.55
N SER A 170 3.83 -7.19 12.48
CA SER A 170 3.24 -8.49 12.14
C SER A 170 1.98 -8.40 11.27
N TYR A 171 1.35 -7.22 11.16
CA TYR A 171 0.16 -7.02 10.33
C TYR A 171 0.49 -6.84 8.84
N MET A 172 1.76 -6.52 8.52
CA MET A 172 2.16 -6.22 7.14
C MET A 172 2.12 -7.44 6.23
N LYS A 173 2.58 -8.60 6.70
CA LYS A 173 2.54 -9.85 5.91
C LYS A 173 1.12 -10.31 5.56
N PRO A 174 0.16 -10.39 6.50
CA PRO A 174 -1.23 -10.70 6.18
C PRO A 174 -1.84 -9.72 5.17
N MET A 175 -1.59 -8.42 5.33
CA MET A 175 -2.02 -7.40 4.36
C MET A 175 -1.42 -7.64 2.97
N ALA A 176 -0.11 -7.86 2.89
CA ALA A 176 0.56 -8.10 1.61
C ALA A 176 0.01 -9.35 0.92
N LYS A 177 -0.24 -10.44 1.68
CA LYS A 177 -0.87 -11.65 1.14
C LYS A 177 -2.27 -11.37 0.60
N GLN A 178 -3.09 -10.64 1.35
CA GLN A 178 -4.46 -10.27 0.97
C GLN A 178 -4.46 -9.46 -0.34
N PHE A 179 -3.60 -8.43 -0.44
CA PHE A 179 -3.49 -7.62 -1.65
C PHE A 179 -2.90 -8.39 -2.82
N LYS A 180 -1.93 -9.28 -2.56
CA LYS A 180 -1.38 -10.16 -3.59
C LYS A 180 -2.46 -11.02 -4.22
N GLU A 181 -3.26 -11.70 -3.41
CA GLU A 181 -4.37 -12.55 -3.89
C GLU A 181 -5.38 -11.74 -4.71
N ALA A 182 -5.73 -10.54 -4.24
CA ALA A 182 -6.65 -9.65 -4.93
C ALA A 182 -6.08 -9.14 -6.28
N LEU A 183 -4.84 -8.69 -6.30
CA LEU A 183 -4.19 -8.15 -7.50
C LEU A 183 -3.88 -9.26 -8.54
N GLU A 184 -3.47 -10.44 -8.10
CA GLU A 184 -3.22 -11.60 -8.97
C GLU A 184 -4.50 -12.11 -9.66
N SER A 185 -5.69 -11.74 -9.16
CA SER A 185 -6.96 -12.10 -9.80
C SER A 185 -7.32 -11.20 -11.00
N VAL A 186 -6.60 -10.09 -11.20
CA VAL A 186 -6.87 -9.09 -12.24
C VAL A 186 -5.87 -9.25 -13.38
N THR A 187 -6.35 -9.80 -14.49
CA THR A 187 -5.51 -10.16 -15.66
C THR A 187 -4.90 -8.96 -16.38
N GLU A 188 -5.43 -7.76 -16.17
CA GLU A 188 -4.93 -6.52 -16.76
C GLU A 188 -3.47 -6.25 -16.38
N PHE A 189 -3.03 -6.73 -15.21
CA PHE A 189 -1.63 -6.57 -14.78
C PHE A 189 -0.63 -7.33 -15.67
N ASP A 190 -1.05 -8.39 -16.35
CA ASP A 190 -0.18 -9.09 -17.32
C ASP A 190 0.15 -8.23 -18.54
N LYS A 191 -0.73 -7.28 -18.89
CA LYS A 191 -0.56 -6.36 -20.01
C LYS A 191 0.29 -5.14 -19.66
N MET A 192 0.52 -4.90 -18.38
CA MET A 192 1.30 -3.76 -17.92
C MET A 192 2.80 -4.03 -18.05
N SER A 193 3.53 -3.05 -18.56
CA SER A 193 5.00 -3.08 -18.56
C SER A 193 5.56 -3.00 -17.12
N ASP A 194 6.78 -3.51 -16.93
CA ASP A 194 7.51 -3.35 -15.66
C ASP A 194 7.67 -1.87 -15.28
N SER A 195 7.89 -0.99 -16.27
CA SER A 195 7.99 0.46 -16.09
C SER A 195 6.68 1.07 -15.55
N ASP A 196 5.53 0.62 -16.03
CA ASP A 196 4.23 1.14 -15.57
C ASP A 196 3.87 0.58 -14.18
N LYS A 197 4.15 -0.70 -13.92
CA LYS A 197 4.01 -1.27 -12.58
C LYS A 197 4.88 -0.52 -11.57
N LYS A 198 6.15 -0.25 -11.93
CA LYS A 198 7.06 0.53 -11.10
C LYS A 198 6.55 1.96 -10.87
N TYR A 199 6.04 2.61 -11.90
CA TYR A 199 5.47 3.96 -11.80
C TYR A 199 4.37 4.04 -10.75
N ILE A 200 3.43 3.10 -10.76
CA ILE A 200 2.33 3.04 -9.79
C ILE A 200 2.85 2.67 -8.39
N TYR A 201 3.75 1.69 -8.32
CA TYR A 201 4.38 1.27 -7.07
C TYR A 201 5.11 2.42 -6.38
N ASP A 202 5.94 3.18 -7.11
CA ASP A 202 6.67 4.31 -6.59
C ASP A 202 5.74 5.37 -6.00
N GLN A 203 4.62 5.64 -6.67
CA GLN A 203 3.61 6.60 -6.18
C GLN A 203 2.98 6.12 -4.87
N MET A 204 2.57 4.85 -4.79
CA MET A 204 2.00 4.28 -3.57
C MET A 204 2.99 4.34 -2.40
N VAL A 205 4.25 3.98 -2.66
CA VAL A 205 5.33 4.00 -1.67
C VAL A 205 5.58 5.43 -1.18
N ILE A 206 5.72 6.39 -2.09
CA ILE A 206 5.99 7.79 -1.71
C ILE A 206 4.87 8.34 -0.84
N ILE A 207 3.60 8.16 -1.21
CA ILE A 207 2.47 8.65 -0.41
C ILE A 207 2.45 7.96 0.96
N GLY A 208 2.45 6.64 0.97
CA GLY A 208 2.31 5.87 2.21
C GLY A 208 3.44 6.11 3.19
N MET A 209 4.67 6.07 2.71
CA MET A 209 5.85 6.33 3.54
C MET A 209 5.90 7.77 4.04
N THR A 210 5.53 8.76 3.21
CA THR A 210 5.46 10.15 3.64
C THR A 210 4.46 10.35 4.77
N LEU A 211 3.25 9.77 4.65
CA LEU A 211 2.24 9.82 5.71
C LEU A 211 2.75 9.16 7.00
N ALA A 212 3.35 7.98 6.90
CA ALA A 212 3.86 7.24 8.06
C ALA A 212 5.01 7.96 8.76
N VAL A 213 5.97 8.52 8.01
CA VAL A 213 7.11 9.27 8.56
C VAL A 213 6.63 10.53 9.27
N ASN A 214 5.78 11.34 8.61
CA ASN A 214 5.27 12.57 9.22
C ASN A 214 4.39 12.29 10.45
N GLN A 215 3.58 11.24 10.41
CA GLN A 215 2.79 10.82 11.58
C GLN A 215 3.71 10.40 12.75
N SER A 216 4.77 9.64 12.48
CA SER A 216 5.73 9.21 13.49
C SER A 216 6.48 10.41 14.09
N GLN A 217 6.91 11.37 13.28
CA GLN A 217 7.54 12.61 13.74
C GLN A 217 6.58 13.46 14.58
N ASN A 218 5.33 13.60 14.14
CA ASN A 218 4.32 14.33 14.89
C ASN A 218 3.95 13.66 16.22
N GLN A 219 4.10 12.35 16.35
CA GLN A 219 3.95 11.65 17.64
C GLN A 219 5.10 11.98 18.62
N GLN A 220 6.30 12.24 18.11
CA GLN A 220 7.45 12.61 18.93
C GLN A 220 7.39 14.07 19.40
N ASN A 221 6.90 14.96 18.51
CA ASN A 221 6.73 16.39 18.78
C ASN A 221 5.31 16.82 18.38
N PRO A 222 4.31 16.58 19.23
CA PRO A 222 2.92 16.77 18.89
C PRO A 222 2.55 18.20 18.49
N ASN A 223 1.92 18.35 17.33
CA ASN A 223 1.34 19.59 16.84
C ASN A 223 -0.09 19.32 16.36
N ALA A 224 -1.07 20.01 16.99
CA ALA A 224 -2.50 19.78 16.71
C ALA A 224 -2.88 20.06 15.25
N LYS A 225 -2.31 21.12 14.64
CA LYS A 225 -2.56 21.45 13.23
C LYS A 225 -2.04 20.35 12.31
N VAL A 226 -0.84 19.88 12.58
CA VAL A 226 -0.19 18.77 11.88
C VAL A 226 -1.01 17.48 12.00
N THR A 227 -1.46 17.16 13.22
CA THR A 227 -2.34 16.01 13.46
C THR A 227 -3.62 16.08 12.63
N ALA A 228 -4.27 17.27 12.58
CA ALA A 228 -5.50 17.46 11.81
C ALA A 228 -5.26 17.29 10.29
N GLN A 229 -4.14 17.81 9.77
CA GLN A 229 -3.76 17.65 8.36
C GLN A 229 -3.49 16.19 8.01
N LEU A 230 -2.73 15.47 8.83
CA LEU A 230 -2.45 14.04 8.64
C LEU A 230 -3.72 13.20 8.66
N ARG A 231 -4.64 13.48 9.59
CA ARG A 231 -5.94 12.80 9.62
C ARG A 231 -6.74 13.02 8.36
N ARG A 232 -6.80 14.27 7.87
CA ARG A 232 -7.47 14.57 6.60
C ARG A 232 -6.86 13.79 5.45
N ALA A 233 -5.55 13.87 5.30
CA ALA A 233 -4.83 13.19 4.23
C ALA A 233 -4.98 11.67 4.28
N GLY A 234 -4.85 11.07 5.47
CA GLY A 234 -5.07 9.64 5.67
C GLY A 234 -6.49 9.22 5.32
N LYS A 235 -7.50 10.04 5.72
CA LYS A 235 -8.90 9.83 5.35
C LYS A 235 -9.08 9.82 3.82
N GLU A 236 -8.60 10.85 3.14
CA GLU A 236 -8.72 11.00 1.70
C GLU A 236 -8.10 9.81 0.95
N VAL A 237 -6.94 9.34 1.39
CA VAL A 237 -6.29 8.14 0.82
C VAL A 237 -7.13 6.88 1.06
N LEU A 238 -7.56 6.62 2.30
CA LEU A 238 -8.34 5.42 2.62
C LEU A 238 -9.66 5.39 1.83
N GLU A 239 -10.42 6.49 1.84
CA GLU A 239 -11.70 6.58 1.14
C GLU A 239 -11.51 6.59 -0.38
N GLY A 240 -10.48 7.27 -0.86
CA GLY A 240 -10.13 7.31 -2.28
C GLY A 240 -9.78 5.94 -2.84
N VAL A 241 -8.98 5.17 -2.10
CA VAL A 241 -8.53 3.84 -2.52
C VAL A 241 -9.61 2.78 -2.30
N LEU A 242 -10.21 2.70 -1.11
CA LEU A 242 -11.07 1.58 -0.73
C LEU A 242 -12.56 1.81 -1.05
N LYS A 243 -12.98 3.05 -1.33
CA LYS A 243 -14.39 3.42 -1.58
C LYS A 243 -15.32 3.05 -0.42
N VAL A 244 -14.81 3.17 0.80
CA VAL A 244 -15.57 3.00 2.03
C VAL A 244 -15.21 4.13 2.99
N ASP A 245 -16.08 4.39 3.95
CA ASP A 245 -15.81 5.36 5.02
C ASP A 245 -14.54 4.93 5.78
N ALA A 246 -13.60 5.86 5.97
CA ALA A 246 -12.32 5.59 6.63
C ALA A 246 -12.49 5.08 8.06
N SER A 247 -13.57 5.46 8.75
CA SER A 247 -13.88 4.98 10.10
C SER A 247 -14.19 3.49 10.19
N LYS A 248 -14.59 2.87 9.07
CA LYS A 248 -14.87 1.43 8.98
C LYS A 248 -13.61 0.60 8.72
N VAL A 249 -12.54 1.24 8.27
CA VAL A 249 -11.29 0.57 7.94
C VAL A 249 -10.55 0.18 9.21
N LYS A 250 -10.15 -1.10 9.31
CA LYS A 250 -9.30 -1.61 10.40
C LYS A 250 -8.16 -2.44 9.82
N ILE A 251 -6.97 -2.30 10.40
CA ILE A 251 -5.81 -3.14 10.11
C ILE A 251 -5.54 -4.01 11.33
N THR A 252 -5.55 -5.33 11.13
CA THR A 252 -5.47 -6.35 12.18
C THR A 252 -4.39 -7.39 11.84
N SER A 253 -4.21 -8.36 12.74
CA SER A 253 -3.35 -9.52 12.48
C SER A 253 -3.82 -10.41 11.34
N SER A 254 -5.06 -10.25 10.87
CA SER A 254 -5.63 -10.98 9.72
C SER A 254 -5.55 -10.18 8.41
N GLY A 255 -5.04 -8.95 8.45
CA GLY A 255 -4.98 -8.05 7.31
C GLY A 255 -5.91 -6.84 7.47
N LEU A 256 -6.33 -6.26 6.34
CA LEU A 256 -7.24 -5.13 6.26
C LEU A 256 -8.69 -5.63 6.18
N ILE A 257 -9.55 -5.01 7.00
CA ILE A 257 -11.01 -5.28 7.02
C ILE A 257 -11.79 -3.96 7.00
N TYR A 258 -12.99 -3.97 6.38
CA TYR A 258 -13.90 -2.81 6.32
C TYR A 258 -15.32 -3.22 5.94
#